data_795cf47ac4c126512915566bc142d6eb
#
_entry.id   795cf47ac4c126512915566bc142d6eb
#
_cell.length_a   1.000
_cell.length_b   1.000
_cell.length_c   1.000
_cell.angle_alpha   90.00
_cell.angle_beta   90.00
_cell.angle_gamma   90.00
#
_symmetry.space_group_name_H-M   'P 1'
#
loop_
_entity.id
_entity.type
_entity.pdbx_description
1 polymer ?
#
loop_
_entity_poly.entity_id
_entity_poly.type
_entity_poly.pdbx_seq_one_letter_code
_entity_poly.pdbx_strand_id
1 'polypeptide(L)'
;LQGKYAPGALRDGLDDLFGGLRMSELQTDVSIASVNLSNGSLVVFTRQSHPDLLVRDVALATSATPGYLPAHEIQGQLYADGGLWANSPALSGLVHAEQHMQGALRIDLLSIGTVEQPEGYESTGAPRNLPQWIQRMFHASTYGQAELTHQAVAAFLPKLAPETTYLRIPPPIIPIDQIGAVRMDTTHPAALEALVNCGRTEGQNQLTNPDIRRFLQPQAHG
;
A
#
# COMPACT_ATOMS: atom_id res chain seq x y z
N LEU A 1 -12.38 -18.91 -6.28
CA LEU A 1 -12.06 -18.98 -4.85
C LEU A 1 -12.87 -17.89 -4.13
N GLN A 2 -13.75 -18.29 -3.22
CA GLN A 2 -14.49 -17.35 -2.39
C GLN A 2 -13.54 -16.85 -1.30
N GLY A 3 -13.45 -15.52 -1.13
CA GLY A 3 -12.78 -14.92 0.02
C GLY A 3 -13.55 -15.16 1.32
N LYS A 4 -12.92 -14.87 2.47
CA LYS A 4 -13.56 -14.91 3.79
C LYS A 4 -14.74 -13.94 3.87
N TYR A 5 -14.68 -12.83 3.15
CA TYR A 5 -15.67 -11.77 3.12
C TYR A 5 -16.25 -11.56 1.72
N ALA A 6 -17.52 -11.16 1.65
CA ALA A 6 -18.15 -10.71 0.42
C ALA A 6 -17.71 -9.26 0.12
N PRO A 7 -17.47 -8.89 -1.15
CA PRO A 7 -16.98 -7.55 -1.50
C PRO A 7 -18.06 -6.46 -1.46
N GLY A 8 -19.32 -6.79 -1.18
CA GLY A 8 -20.46 -5.88 -1.30
C GLY A 8 -20.29 -4.57 -0.54
N ALA A 9 -20.06 -4.63 0.78
CA ALA A 9 -19.89 -3.42 1.60
C ALA A 9 -18.71 -2.54 1.16
N LEU A 10 -17.59 -3.15 0.73
CA LEU A 10 -16.46 -2.40 0.19
C LEU A 10 -16.84 -1.73 -1.14
N ARG A 11 -17.52 -2.46 -2.01
CA ARG A 11 -18.00 -1.94 -3.30
C ARG A 11 -18.94 -0.76 -3.11
N ASP A 12 -19.94 -0.91 -2.23
CA ASP A 12 -20.92 0.14 -1.94
C ASP A 12 -20.22 1.41 -1.43
N GLY A 13 -19.28 1.27 -0.50
CA GLY A 13 -18.48 2.40 -0.01
C GLY A 13 -17.60 3.05 -1.07
N LEU A 14 -17.03 2.28 -2.01
CA LEU A 14 -16.27 2.82 -3.13
C LEU A 14 -17.16 3.45 -4.20
N ASP A 15 -18.38 2.94 -4.37
CA ASP A 15 -19.39 3.56 -5.25
C ASP A 15 -19.85 4.90 -4.68
N ASP A 16 -20.04 5.00 -3.37
CA ASP A 16 -20.41 6.26 -2.69
C ASP A 16 -19.28 7.31 -2.81
N LEU A 17 -18.02 6.88 -2.76
CA LEU A 17 -16.85 7.77 -2.82
C LEU A 17 -16.51 8.21 -4.24
N PHE A 18 -16.49 7.29 -5.18
CA PHE A 18 -15.95 7.51 -6.52
C PHE A 18 -16.99 7.49 -7.62
N GLY A 19 -18.16 6.86 -7.41
CA GLY A 19 -19.21 6.77 -8.41
C GLY A 19 -18.70 6.30 -9.77
N GLY A 20 -18.91 7.13 -10.77
CA GLY A 20 -18.45 6.89 -12.15
C GLY A 20 -17.07 7.47 -12.49
N LEU A 21 -16.31 7.97 -11.51
CA LEU A 21 -15.00 8.61 -11.74
C LEU A 21 -14.02 7.66 -12.46
N ARG A 22 -13.40 8.13 -13.52
CA ARG A 22 -12.40 7.39 -14.29
C ARG A 22 -10.98 7.78 -13.87
N MET A 23 -10.03 6.89 -14.14
CA MET A 23 -8.61 7.14 -13.88
C MET A 23 -8.09 8.41 -14.59
N SER A 24 -8.55 8.68 -15.81
CA SER A 24 -8.19 9.90 -16.56
C SER A 24 -8.67 11.19 -15.93
N GLU A 25 -9.71 11.14 -15.10
CA GLU A 25 -10.32 12.31 -14.46
C GLU A 25 -9.67 12.68 -13.12
N LEU A 26 -8.73 11.85 -12.65
CA LEU A 26 -7.98 12.15 -11.43
C LEU A 26 -7.12 13.40 -11.60
N GLN A 27 -7.16 14.30 -10.62
CA GLN A 27 -6.43 15.57 -10.65
C GLN A 27 -4.93 15.37 -10.39
N THR A 28 -4.55 14.32 -9.67
CA THR A 28 -3.17 13.99 -9.33
C THR A 28 -2.80 12.66 -9.99
N ASP A 29 -1.55 12.52 -10.41
CA ASP A 29 -1.05 11.26 -10.91
C ASP A 29 -1.01 10.23 -9.77
N VAL A 30 -1.49 9.03 -10.08
CA VAL A 30 -1.52 7.90 -9.16
C VAL A 30 -0.91 6.68 -9.82
N SER A 31 -0.28 5.84 -9.01
CA SER A 31 0.23 4.53 -9.39
C SER A 31 -0.31 3.50 -8.41
N ILE A 32 -1.20 2.62 -8.86
CA ILE A 32 -1.89 1.65 -8.03
C ILE A 32 -1.47 0.25 -8.45
N ALA A 33 -0.80 -0.47 -7.55
CA ALA A 33 -0.29 -1.81 -7.81
C ALA A 33 -1.38 -2.88 -7.72
N SER A 34 -1.33 -3.88 -8.60
CA SER A 34 -2.17 -5.08 -8.57
C SER A 34 -1.47 -6.25 -9.26
N VAL A 35 -2.05 -7.44 -9.17
CA VAL A 35 -1.61 -8.63 -9.90
C VAL A 35 -2.74 -9.09 -10.82
N ASN A 36 -2.44 -9.23 -12.11
CA ASN A 36 -3.35 -9.90 -13.03
C ASN A 36 -3.18 -11.42 -12.88
N LEU A 37 -4.15 -12.07 -12.27
CA LEU A 37 -4.14 -13.51 -12.04
C LEU A 37 -4.39 -14.32 -13.31
N SER A 38 -5.00 -13.71 -14.33
CA SER A 38 -5.33 -14.41 -15.59
C SER A 38 -4.08 -14.73 -16.39
N ASN A 39 -3.03 -13.93 -16.28
CA ASN A 39 -1.77 -14.11 -17.01
C ASN A 39 -0.51 -14.08 -16.12
N GLY A 40 -0.66 -13.88 -14.80
CA GLY A 40 0.44 -13.83 -13.84
C GLY A 40 1.29 -12.56 -13.91
N SER A 41 0.83 -11.48 -14.56
CA SER A 41 1.60 -10.26 -14.71
C SER A 41 1.39 -9.30 -13.52
N LEU A 42 2.46 -8.56 -13.23
CA LEU A 42 2.38 -7.41 -12.34
C LEU A 42 1.77 -6.23 -13.10
N VAL A 43 0.85 -5.52 -12.47
CA VAL A 43 0.15 -4.40 -13.09
C VAL A 43 0.27 -3.17 -12.20
N VAL A 44 0.57 -2.03 -12.81
CA VAL A 44 0.45 -0.72 -12.18
C VAL A 44 -0.60 0.07 -12.97
N PHE A 45 -1.74 0.31 -12.34
CA PHE A 45 -2.78 1.15 -12.90
C PHE A 45 -2.42 2.62 -12.74
N THR A 46 -2.35 3.33 -13.85
CA THR A 46 -2.13 4.77 -13.89
C THR A 46 -3.16 5.43 -14.80
N ARG A 47 -3.31 6.75 -14.71
CA ARG A 47 -4.18 7.51 -15.62
C ARG A 47 -3.72 7.43 -17.09
N GLN A 48 -2.44 7.21 -17.33
CA GLN A 48 -1.86 7.10 -18.67
C GLN A 48 -2.07 5.71 -19.27
N SER A 49 -1.85 4.66 -18.48
CA SER A 49 -1.94 3.27 -18.97
C SER A 49 -3.38 2.73 -19.01
N HIS A 50 -4.25 3.23 -18.13
CA HIS A 50 -5.63 2.74 -17.97
C HIS A 50 -6.63 3.89 -17.79
N PRO A 51 -6.71 4.85 -18.73
CA PRO A 51 -7.49 6.09 -18.57
C PRO A 51 -8.99 5.86 -18.38
N ASP A 52 -9.53 4.81 -19.02
CA ASP A 52 -10.98 4.55 -19.07
C ASP A 52 -11.50 3.70 -17.92
N LEU A 53 -10.62 3.11 -17.10
CA LEU A 53 -11.05 2.30 -15.98
C LEU A 53 -11.67 3.18 -14.89
N LEU A 54 -12.70 2.64 -14.24
CA LEU A 54 -13.28 3.29 -13.07
C LEU A 54 -12.33 3.17 -11.88
N VAL A 55 -12.15 4.26 -11.15
CA VAL A 55 -11.30 4.30 -9.94
C VAL A 55 -11.75 3.27 -8.92
N ARG A 56 -13.07 3.07 -8.75
CA ARG A 56 -13.63 2.05 -7.86
C ARG A 56 -13.22 0.62 -8.23
N ASP A 57 -13.16 0.30 -9.54
CA ASP A 57 -12.77 -1.04 -9.99
C ASP A 57 -11.28 -1.29 -9.76
N VAL A 58 -10.45 -0.27 -9.99
CA VAL A 58 -9.03 -0.31 -9.67
C VAL A 58 -8.81 -0.45 -8.15
N ALA A 59 -9.59 0.26 -7.33
CA ALA A 59 -9.54 0.16 -5.87
C ALA A 59 -9.97 -1.24 -5.38
N LEU A 60 -11.01 -1.84 -5.97
CA LEU A 60 -11.43 -3.22 -5.70
C LEU A 60 -10.34 -4.23 -6.09
N ALA A 61 -9.70 -4.04 -7.24
CA ALA A 61 -8.63 -4.91 -7.72
C ALA A 61 -7.42 -4.90 -6.79
N THR A 62 -6.94 -3.71 -6.40
CA THR A 62 -5.79 -3.57 -5.49
C THR A 62 -6.08 -4.02 -4.06
N SER A 63 -7.36 -4.05 -3.66
CA SER A 63 -7.80 -4.49 -2.32
C SER A 63 -8.19 -5.97 -2.26
N ALA A 64 -8.15 -6.70 -3.38
CA ALA A 64 -8.56 -8.09 -3.46
C ALA A 64 -7.53 -9.04 -2.83
N THR A 65 -7.33 -8.91 -1.52
CA THR A 65 -6.33 -9.67 -0.76
C THR A 65 -6.70 -11.15 -0.69
N PRO A 66 -5.82 -12.05 -1.17
CA PRO A 66 -6.06 -13.49 -1.16
C PRO A 66 -6.43 -14.03 0.22
N GLY A 67 -7.49 -14.82 0.28
CA GLY A 67 -8.02 -15.35 1.52
C GLY A 67 -9.04 -14.45 2.23
N TYR A 68 -8.98 -13.14 2.04
CA TYR A 68 -9.92 -12.19 2.64
C TYR A 68 -11.04 -11.80 1.67
N LEU A 69 -10.69 -11.33 0.48
CA LEU A 69 -11.61 -10.92 -0.56
C LEU A 69 -11.43 -11.78 -1.82
N PRO A 70 -12.50 -11.98 -2.61
CA PRO A 70 -12.36 -12.64 -3.91
C PRO A 70 -11.56 -11.75 -4.87
N ALA A 71 -10.92 -12.38 -5.87
CA ALA A 71 -10.34 -11.65 -6.98
C ALA A 71 -11.40 -10.78 -7.68
N HIS A 72 -11.00 -9.58 -8.11
CA HIS A 72 -11.87 -8.64 -8.80
C HIS A 72 -11.71 -8.76 -10.31
N GLU A 73 -12.82 -8.79 -11.03
CA GLU A 73 -12.82 -8.87 -12.49
C GLU A 73 -12.92 -7.48 -13.11
N ILE A 74 -11.97 -7.18 -14.01
CA ILE A 74 -12.01 -6.00 -14.87
C ILE A 74 -11.81 -6.45 -16.30
N GLN A 75 -12.77 -6.19 -17.19
CA GLN A 75 -12.71 -6.48 -18.62
C GLN A 75 -12.35 -7.95 -18.93
N GLY A 76 -12.90 -8.90 -18.18
CA GLY A 76 -12.66 -10.33 -18.35
C GLY A 76 -11.33 -10.83 -17.81
N GLN A 77 -10.57 -9.99 -17.11
CA GLN A 77 -9.33 -10.38 -16.43
C GLN A 77 -9.54 -10.33 -14.91
N LEU A 78 -8.94 -11.28 -14.20
CA LEU A 78 -9.00 -11.36 -12.74
C LEU A 78 -7.79 -10.70 -12.12
N TYR A 79 -8.05 -9.88 -11.11
CA TYR A 79 -7.01 -9.13 -10.38
C TYR A 79 -7.02 -9.45 -8.89
N ALA A 80 -5.84 -9.39 -8.29
CA ALA A 80 -5.63 -9.52 -6.86
C ALA A 80 -4.78 -8.37 -6.32
N ASP A 81 -4.72 -8.29 -5.00
CA ASP A 81 -4.02 -7.26 -4.23
C ASP A 81 -2.57 -7.07 -4.69
N GLY A 82 -2.21 -5.83 -4.93
CA GLY A 82 -0.84 -5.42 -5.27
C GLY A 82 0.17 -5.67 -4.17
N GLY A 83 -0.25 -5.80 -2.92
CA GLY A 83 0.60 -6.16 -1.79
C GLY A 83 1.31 -7.51 -1.97
N LEU A 84 0.87 -8.35 -2.89
CA LEU A 84 1.59 -9.57 -3.28
C LEU A 84 3.01 -9.30 -3.81
N TRP A 85 3.28 -8.13 -4.39
CA TRP A 85 4.59 -7.78 -4.94
C TRP A 85 5.06 -6.35 -4.64
N ALA A 86 4.17 -5.44 -4.29
CA ALA A 86 4.44 -4.05 -4.00
C ALA A 86 3.74 -3.59 -2.71
N ASN A 87 3.93 -4.35 -1.61
CA ASN A 87 3.38 -3.99 -0.31
C ASN A 87 3.85 -2.61 0.16
N SER A 88 5.08 -2.22 -0.25
CA SER A 88 5.51 -0.82 -0.29
C SER A 88 5.54 -0.36 -1.75
N PRO A 89 4.70 0.58 -2.19
CA PRO A 89 4.68 1.05 -3.58
C PRO A 89 5.77 2.08 -3.90
N ALA A 90 6.69 2.37 -2.96
CA ALA A 90 7.71 3.41 -3.12
C ALA A 90 8.60 3.20 -4.35
N LEU A 91 9.01 1.96 -4.64
CA LEU A 91 9.82 1.64 -5.82
C LEU A 91 9.02 1.76 -7.12
N SER A 92 7.77 1.29 -7.15
CA SER A 92 6.91 1.43 -8.33
C SER A 92 6.58 2.90 -8.62
N GLY A 93 6.36 3.70 -7.56
CA GLY A 93 6.21 5.14 -7.68
C GLY A 93 7.45 5.85 -8.21
N LEU A 94 8.63 5.43 -7.75
CA LEU A 94 9.92 5.96 -8.26
C LEU A 94 10.12 5.63 -9.75
N VAL A 95 9.84 4.39 -10.16
CA VAL A 95 9.91 3.98 -11.57
C VAL A 95 8.92 4.79 -12.42
N HIS A 96 7.70 5.01 -11.92
CA HIS A 96 6.73 5.85 -12.61
C HIS A 96 7.21 7.30 -12.73
N ALA A 97 7.75 7.87 -11.67
CA ALA A 97 8.31 9.23 -11.68
C ALA A 97 9.48 9.36 -12.67
N GLU A 98 10.38 8.40 -12.71
CA GLU A 98 11.51 8.39 -13.65
C GLU A 98 11.04 8.39 -15.10
N GLN A 99 10.03 7.58 -15.43
CA GLN A 99 9.48 7.50 -16.78
C GLN A 99 8.81 8.80 -17.27
N HIS A 100 8.23 9.57 -16.35
CA HIS A 100 7.45 10.77 -16.69
C HIS A 100 8.19 12.08 -16.37
N MET A 101 9.23 12.05 -15.56
CA MET A 101 10.00 13.20 -15.09
C MET A 101 11.47 13.11 -15.48
N GLN A 102 11.78 12.59 -16.68
CA GLN A 102 13.14 12.41 -17.17
C GLN A 102 13.93 13.71 -17.08
N GLY A 103 15.12 13.66 -16.49
CA GLY A 103 15.98 14.81 -16.28
C GLY A 103 15.61 15.70 -15.08
N ALA A 104 14.71 15.26 -14.22
CA ALA A 104 14.44 15.94 -12.96
C ALA A 104 15.71 15.98 -12.11
N LEU A 105 16.13 17.18 -11.69
CA LEU A 105 17.28 17.37 -10.80
C LEU A 105 16.92 17.01 -9.35
N ARG A 106 15.63 17.02 -9.02
CA ARG A 106 15.11 16.81 -7.68
C ARG A 106 13.91 15.87 -7.67
N ILE A 107 13.94 14.87 -6.80
CA ILE A 107 12.80 14.02 -6.46
C ILE A 107 12.72 13.95 -4.93
N ASP A 108 11.63 14.43 -4.37
CA ASP A 108 11.31 14.27 -2.96
C ASP A 108 10.31 13.11 -2.82
N LEU A 109 10.66 12.07 -2.06
CA LEU A 109 9.82 10.89 -1.85
C LEU A 109 9.53 10.71 -0.36
N LEU A 110 8.26 10.77 0.02
CA LEU A 110 7.77 10.45 1.35
C LEU A 110 7.05 9.09 1.31
N SER A 111 7.60 8.11 2.01
CA SER A 111 6.98 6.80 2.21
C SER A 111 6.25 6.76 3.56
N ILE A 112 4.97 6.44 3.53
CA ILE A 112 4.15 6.32 4.74
C ILE A 112 3.69 4.86 4.83
N GLY A 113 4.13 4.17 5.88
CA GLY A 113 3.72 2.80 6.18
C GLY A 113 2.40 2.75 6.94
N THR A 114 1.77 1.59 6.91
CA THR A 114 0.66 1.24 7.81
C THR A 114 1.20 0.54 9.04
N VAL A 115 0.32 0.27 10.02
CA VAL A 115 0.69 -0.49 11.21
C VAL A 115 1.18 -1.88 10.80
N GLU A 116 2.40 -2.21 11.15
CA GLU A 116 2.95 -3.56 11.02
C GLU A 116 2.75 -4.29 12.34
N GLN A 117 2.18 -5.49 12.28
CA GLN A 117 2.24 -6.37 13.44
C GLN A 117 3.67 -6.88 13.53
N PRO A 118 4.39 -6.67 14.63
CA PRO A 118 5.65 -7.34 14.85
C PRO A 118 5.34 -8.83 15.06
N GLU A 119 5.26 -9.57 13.97
CA GLU A 119 5.24 -11.02 14.01
C GLU A 119 6.65 -11.52 14.37
N GLY A 120 7.06 -11.23 15.60
CA GLY A 120 8.14 -11.98 16.23
C GLY A 120 7.68 -13.41 16.36
N TYR A 121 8.36 -14.32 15.69
CA TYR A 121 8.18 -15.75 15.92
C TYR A 121 8.56 -16.07 17.37
N GLU A 122 7.57 -16.12 18.24
CA GLU A 122 7.77 -16.92 19.44
C GLU A 122 8.02 -18.35 18.96
N SER A 123 9.11 -18.94 19.43
CA SER A 123 9.57 -20.27 19.02
C SER A 123 8.53 -21.40 19.22
N THR A 124 7.48 -21.14 19.97
CA THR A 124 6.33 -22.03 20.21
C THR A 124 5.30 -22.05 19.09
N GLY A 125 5.43 -21.18 18.11
CA GLY A 125 4.42 -20.91 17.09
C GLY A 125 4.75 -21.38 15.68
N ALA A 126 5.60 -22.41 15.46
CA ALA A 126 5.84 -22.95 14.12
C ALA A 126 4.51 -23.39 13.46
N PRO A 127 4.27 -23.06 12.17
CA PRO A 127 3.06 -23.47 11.48
C PRO A 127 2.96 -24.98 11.44
N ARG A 128 1.80 -25.51 11.85
CA ARG A 128 1.57 -26.97 11.99
C ARG A 128 0.78 -27.56 10.82
N ASN A 129 0.23 -26.69 9.96
CA ASN A 129 -0.57 -27.11 8.82
C ASN A 129 -0.41 -26.15 7.64
N LEU A 130 -0.83 -26.58 6.46
CA LEU A 130 -0.69 -25.83 5.21
C LEU A 130 -1.33 -24.42 5.25
N PRO A 131 -2.56 -24.23 5.76
CA PRO A 131 -3.14 -22.88 5.85
C PRO A 131 -2.31 -21.91 6.69
N GLN A 132 -1.77 -22.35 7.83
CA GLN A 132 -0.89 -21.54 8.66
C GLN A 132 0.44 -21.20 7.96
N TRP A 133 0.99 -22.15 7.19
CA TRP A 133 2.18 -21.92 6.37
C TRP A 133 1.91 -20.87 5.29
N ILE A 134 0.80 -20.98 4.55
CA ILE A 134 0.42 -20.03 3.49
C ILE A 134 0.30 -18.63 4.08
N GLN A 135 -0.40 -18.46 5.18
CA GLN A 135 -0.55 -17.17 5.85
C GLN A 135 0.82 -16.58 6.25
N ARG A 136 1.68 -17.38 6.88
CA ARG A 136 3.00 -16.88 7.30
C ARG A 136 3.93 -16.57 6.13
N MET A 137 3.90 -17.38 5.08
CA MET A 137 4.66 -17.08 3.85
C MET A 137 4.20 -15.78 3.21
N PHE A 138 2.88 -15.53 3.19
CA PHE A 138 2.34 -14.28 2.68
C PHE A 138 2.88 -13.08 3.50
N HIS A 139 2.77 -13.12 4.82
CA HIS A 139 3.29 -12.05 5.68
C HIS A 139 4.81 -11.88 5.56
N ALA A 140 5.57 -12.95 5.58
CA ALA A 140 7.03 -12.89 5.43
C ALA A 140 7.44 -12.32 4.07
N SER A 141 6.73 -12.69 3.00
CA SER A 141 6.97 -12.16 1.65
C SER A 141 6.66 -10.67 1.56
N THR A 142 5.51 -10.24 2.05
CA THR A 142 5.09 -8.82 2.00
C THR A 142 6.03 -7.93 2.84
N TYR A 143 6.44 -8.40 4.02
CA TYR A 143 7.41 -7.69 4.85
C TYR A 143 8.78 -7.60 4.19
N GLY A 144 9.31 -8.73 3.70
CA GLY A 144 10.61 -8.76 3.02
C GLY A 144 10.67 -7.90 1.77
N GLN A 145 9.59 -7.86 0.99
CA GLN A 145 9.47 -6.97 -0.17
C GLN A 145 9.46 -5.50 0.24
N ALA A 146 8.73 -5.13 1.27
CA ALA A 146 8.67 -3.75 1.75
C ALA A 146 10.06 -3.28 2.19
N GLU A 147 10.77 -4.10 2.97
CA GLU A 147 12.11 -3.79 3.43
C GLU A 147 13.10 -3.67 2.27
N LEU A 148 13.11 -4.63 1.33
CA LEU A 148 13.93 -4.55 0.13
C LEU A 148 13.63 -3.31 -0.71
N THR A 149 12.36 -2.96 -0.83
CA THR A 149 11.93 -1.75 -1.55
C THR A 149 12.54 -0.49 -0.94
N HIS A 150 12.50 -0.36 0.39
CA HIS A 150 13.08 0.80 1.08
C HIS A 150 14.59 0.88 0.90
N GLN A 151 15.28 -0.25 1.01
CA GLN A 151 16.73 -0.31 0.76
C GLN A 151 17.06 0.06 -0.69
N ALA A 152 16.30 -0.45 -1.66
CA ALA A 152 16.49 -0.14 -3.07
C ALA A 152 16.24 1.34 -3.37
N VAL A 153 15.14 1.92 -2.87
CA VAL A 153 14.85 3.35 -3.04
C VAL A 153 15.95 4.21 -2.43
N ALA A 154 16.37 3.93 -1.20
CA ALA A 154 17.45 4.67 -0.54
C ALA A 154 18.78 4.60 -1.32
N ALA A 155 19.08 3.47 -1.95
CA ALA A 155 20.30 3.27 -2.71
C ALA A 155 20.28 3.88 -4.12
N PHE A 156 19.12 3.87 -4.78
CA PHE A 156 19.02 4.25 -6.20
C PHE A 156 18.52 5.68 -6.42
N LEU A 157 17.64 6.19 -5.55
CA LEU A 157 17.06 7.52 -5.73
C LEU A 157 18.12 8.63 -5.85
N PRO A 158 19.22 8.68 -5.04
CA PRO A 158 20.27 9.70 -5.19
C PRO A 158 21.05 9.60 -6.50
N LYS A 159 20.97 8.45 -7.20
CA LYS A 159 21.63 8.26 -8.50
C LYS A 159 20.76 8.74 -9.65
N LEU A 160 19.44 8.73 -9.48
CA LEU A 160 18.48 9.19 -10.47
C LEU A 160 18.29 10.70 -10.42
N ALA A 161 18.26 11.29 -9.22
CA ALA A 161 18.12 12.71 -9.01
C ALA A 161 19.10 13.16 -7.91
N PRO A 162 20.14 13.99 -8.25
CA PRO A 162 21.16 14.40 -7.29
C PRO A 162 20.62 15.19 -6.08
N GLU A 163 19.59 16.00 -6.31
CA GLU A 163 18.92 16.78 -5.26
C GLU A 163 17.67 16.03 -4.77
N THR A 164 17.88 14.97 -4.02
CA THR A 164 16.78 14.10 -3.59
C THR A 164 16.62 14.10 -2.08
N THR A 165 15.37 13.91 -1.63
CA THR A 165 15.05 13.63 -0.24
C THR A 165 14.19 12.37 -0.19
N TYR A 166 14.65 11.36 0.54
CA TYR A 166 13.85 10.18 0.86
C TYR A 166 13.59 10.12 2.36
N LEU A 167 12.33 10.17 2.73
CA LEU A 167 11.89 10.03 4.10
C LEU A 167 10.90 8.88 4.21
N ARG A 168 11.06 8.07 5.23
CA ARG A 168 10.11 7.03 5.62
C ARG A 168 9.54 7.36 6.99
N ILE A 169 8.21 7.44 7.07
CA ILE A 169 7.52 7.40 8.34
C ILE A 169 7.42 5.92 8.73
N PRO A 170 8.09 5.52 9.83
CA PRO A 170 8.05 4.12 10.26
C PRO A 170 6.63 3.73 10.67
N PRO A 171 6.28 2.44 10.55
CA PRO A 171 5.01 1.95 11.07
C PRO A 171 4.96 2.17 12.60
N PRO A 172 3.82 2.63 13.14
CA PRO A 172 3.66 2.79 14.58
C PRO A 172 3.71 1.42 15.27
N ILE A 173 4.31 1.37 16.45
CA ILE A 173 4.39 0.17 17.27
C ILE A 173 3.06 -0.01 18.02
N ILE A 174 2.42 -1.15 17.82
CA ILE A 174 1.23 -1.51 18.58
C ILE A 174 1.66 -1.96 19.99
N PRO A 175 1.05 -1.43 21.07
CA PRO A 175 1.31 -1.92 22.42
C PRO A 175 1.06 -3.43 22.54
N ILE A 176 1.91 -4.12 23.29
CA ILE A 176 1.90 -5.59 23.41
C ILE A 176 0.54 -6.12 23.87
N ASP A 177 -0.13 -5.43 24.76
CA ASP A 177 -1.46 -5.75 25.28
C ASP A 177 -2.57 -5.59 24.24
N GLN A 178 -2.32 -4.91 23.13
CA GLN A 178 -3.28 -4.65 22.05
C GLN A 178 -2.99 -5.47 20.78
N ILE A 179 -1.81 -6.07 20.66
CA ILE A 179 -1.39 -6.83 19.46
C ILE A 179 -2.42 -7.93 19.12
N GLY A 180 -2.93 -8.65 20.12
CA GLY A 180 -3.90 -9.74 19.90
C GLY A 180 -5.26 -9.28 19.39
N ALA A 181 -5.63 -8.01 19.62
CA ALA A 181 -6.90 -7.42 19.19
C ALA A 181 -6.81 -6.80 17.79
N VAL A 182 -5.62 -6.35 17.37
CA VAL A 182 -5.39 -5.71 16.09
C VAL A 182 -5.03 -6.76 15.05
N ARG A 183 -5.98 -7.05 14.18
CA ARG A 183 -5.80 -7.97 13.04
C ARG A 183 -6.15 -7.23 11.77
N MET A 184 -5.63 -7.71 10.64
CA MET A 184 -5.88 -7.14 9.31
C MET A 184 -7.38 -7.01 8.98
N ASP A 185 -8.20 -7.88 9.55
CA ASP A 185 -9.65 -7.94 9.34
C ASP A 185 -10.48 -7.56 10.58
N THR A 186 -9.89 -6.84 11.52
CA THR A 186 -10.62 -6.44 12.73
C THR A 186 -11.60 -5.31 12.44
N THR A 187 -12.84 -5.49 12.93
CA THR A 187 -13.89 -4.47 12.87
C THR A 187 -14.34 -4.05 14.27
N HIS A 188 -13.68 -4.57 15.32
CA HIS A 188 -14.05 -4.24 16.69
C HIS A 188 -13.72 -2.77 16.99
N PRO A 189 -14.68 -1.95 17.49
CA PRO A 189 -14.50 -0.51 17.67
C PRO A 189 -13.24 -0.13 18.47
N ALA A 190 -12.96 -0.83 19.56
CA ALA A 190 -11.77 -0.56 20.37
C ALA A 190 -10.46 -0.81 19.62
N ALA A 191 -10.40 -1.82 18.73
CA ALA A 191 -9.23 -2.09 17.91
C ALA A 191 -9.04 -1.02 16.82
N LEU A 192 -10.14 -0.56 16.20
CA LEU A 192 -10.11 0.53 15.24
C LEU A 192 -9.67 1.85 15.90
N GLU A 193 -10.18 2.13 17.10
CA GLU A 193 -9.77 3.30 17.89
C GLU A 193 -8.27 3.24 18.26
N ALA A 194 -7.78 2.08 18.66
CA ALA A 194 -6.35 1.86 18.93
C ALA A 194 -5.50 2.14 17.69
N LEU A 195 -5.89 1.64 16.51
CA LEU A 195 -5.19 1.92 15.24
C LEU A 195 -5.17 3.42 14.90
N VAL A 196 -6.31 4.09 15.03
CA VAL A 196 -6.41 5.54 14.79
C VAL A 196 -5.53 6.33 15.77
N ASN A 197 -5.50 5.93 17.04
CA ASN A 197 -4.67 6.59 18.05
C ASN A 197 -3.18 6.35 17.81
N CYS A 198 -2.78 5.14 17.41
CA CYS A 198 -1.40 4.86 16.99
C CYS A 198 -0.98 5.75 15.82
N GLY A 199 -1.80 5.82 14.77
CA GLY A 199 -1.51 6.67 13.61
C GLY A 199 -1.46 8.16 13.95
N ARG A 200 -2.37 8.64 14.82
CA ARG A 200 -2.38 10.03 15.27
C ARG A 200 -1.13 10.38 16.09
N THR A 201 -0.75 9.51 17.01
CA THR A 201 0.44 9.70 17.85
C THR A 201 1.69 9.74 16.99
N GLU A 202 1.84 8.78 16.09
CA GLU A 202 2.99 8.75 15.18
C GLU A 202 3.01 9.99 14.27
N GLY A 203 1.89 10.37 13.69
CA GLY A 203 1.78 11.58 12.89
C GLY A 203 2.21 12.84 13.66
N GLN A 204 1.78 12.98 14.91
CA GLN A 204 2.18 14.11 15.77
C GLN A 204 3.68 14.10 16.06
N ASN A 205 4.27 12.92 16.34
CA ASN A 205 5.69 12.77 16.56
C ASN A 205 6.48 13.19 15.32
N GLN A 206 6.06 12.73 14.16
CA GLN A 206 6.72 13.03 12.88
C GLN A 206 6.60 14.50 12.46
N LEU A 207 5.54 15.19 12.86
CA LEU A 207 5.43 16.65 12.65
C LEU A 207 6.48 17.47 13.41
N THR A 208 7.21 16.90 14.36
CA THR A 208 8.37 17.55 14.98
C THR A 208 9.59 17.57 14.06
N ASN A 209 9.66 16.64 13.08
CA ASN A 209 10.74 16.57 12.11
C ASN A 209 10.59 17.69 11.05
N PRO A 210 11.60 18.60 10.90
CA PRO A 210 11.51 19.69 9.94
C PRO A 210 11.44 19.23 8.50
N ASP A 211 12.06 18.10 8.16
CA ASP A 211 12.06 17.55 6.81
C ASP A 211 10.66 17.05 6.44
N ILE A 212 9.96 16.39 7.36
CA ILE A 212 8.55 15.98 7.16
C ILE A 212 7.65 17.21 6.98
N ARG A 213 7.84 18.26 7.79
CA ARG A 213 7.06 19.50 7.64
C ARG A 213 7.21 20.11 6.25
N ARG A 214 8.42 20.03 5.67
CA ARG A 214 8.69 20.55 4.33
C ARG A 214 7.85 19.84 3.25
N PHE A 215 7.62 18.53 3.37
CA PHE A 215 6.72 17.80 2.46
C PHE A 215 5.26 18.24 2.56
N LEU A 216 4.84 18.70 3.73
CA LEU A 216 3.45 19.09 4.00
C LEU A 216 3.17 20.58 3.72
N GLN A 217 4.20 21.38 3.44
CA GLN A 217 4.03 22.77 3.08
C GLN A 217 3.64 22.90 1.61
N PRO A 218 2.69 23.79 1.27
CA PRO A 218 2.39 24.09 -0.13
C PRO A 218 3.68 24.50 -0.84
N GLN A 219 4.08 23.76 -1.85
CA GLN A 219 5.18 24.15 -2.71
C GLN A 219 4.70 25.36 -3.51
N ALA A 220 5.38 26.50 -3.40
CA ALA A 220 5.14 27.60 -4.30
C ALA A 220 5.48 27.11 -5.72
N HIS A 221 4.46 26.94 -6.55
CA HIS A 221 4.66 26.66 -7.95
C HIS A 221 5.29 27.92 -8.57
N GLY A 222 6.60 27.85 -8.82
CA GLY A 222 7.32 28.85 -9.60
C GLY A 222 7.04 28.68 -11.08
#